data_0b536c75c5e48155faf1c513b7373420
#
_entry.id   0b536c75c5e48155faf1c513b7373420
#
_cell.length_a   1.000
_cell.length_b   1.000
_cell.length_c   1.000
_cell.angle_alpha   90.00
_cell.angle_beta   90.00
_cell.angle_gamma   90.00
#
_symmetry.space_group_name_H-M   'P 1'
#
loop_
_entity.id
_entity.type
_entity.pdbx_description
1 polymer ?
#
loop_
_entity_poly.entity_id
_entity_poly.type
_entity_poly.pdbx_seq_one_letter_code
_entity_poly.pdbx_strand_id
1 'polypeptide(L)'
;MYQQDGFATFKLNSFKSRGITSTVGSQDEVTIAAIILDAYRALEYLAQHPNIDKDKVSITGWSLGGGVSLFSGWMPVKNAITTNVSFASHLAFYPPCFIDPENLEFTQAPIHILIGEKDNWTPATPCSNLTKKTRKKS
;
A
#
# COMPACT_ATOMS: atom_id res chain seq x y z
N MET A 1 -9.90 4.07 -18.59
CA MET A 1 -10.83 3.06 -18.04
C MET A 1 -11.49 3.56 -16.76
N TYR A 2 -10.77 3.79 -15.67
CA TYR A 2 -11.39 4.25 -14.39
C TYR A 2 -12.14 5.59 -14.48
N GLN A 3 -11.71 6.54 -15.29
CA GLN A 3 -12.39 7.84 -15.43
C GLN A 3 -13.76 7.71 -16.10
N GLN A 4 -13.97 6.72 -16.97
CA GLN A 4 -15.28 6.45 -17.60
C GLN A 4 -16.29 5.88 -16.59
N ASP A 5 -15.79 5.28 -15.50
CA ASP A 5 -16.60 4.69 -14.44
C ASP A 5 -16.78 5.67 -13.24
N GLY A 6 -16.41 6.94 -13.41
CA GLY A 6 -16.53 7.96 -12.36
C GLY A 6 -15.40 7.97 -11.33
N PHE A 7 -14.28 7.27 -11.59
CA PHE A 7 -13.11 7.26 -10.73
C PHE A 7 -12.05 8.27 -11.20
N ALA A 8 -11.53 9.07 -10.27
CA ALA A 8 -10.29 9.80 -10.47
C ALA A 8 -9.08 8.90 -10.14
N THR A 9 -7.99 9.08 -10.85
CA THR A 9 -6.74 8.36 -10.57
C THR A 9 -5.61 9.34 -10.29
N PHE A 10 -4.84 9.06 -9.25
CA PHE A 10 -3.63 9.80 -8.89
C PHE A 10 -2.44 8.84 -8.92
N LYS A 11 -1.47 9.11 -9.80
CA LYS A 11 -0.26 8.29 -9.92
C LYS A 11 0.84 8.88 -9.07
N LEU A 12 1.13 8.26 -7.93
CA LEU A 12 2.25 8.62 -7.07
C LEU A 12 3.58 8.20 -7.70
N ASN A 13 4.56 9.10 -7.69
CA ASN A 13 5.93 8.82 -8.10
C ASN A 13 6.89 9.24 -6.98
N SER A 14 7.30 8.30 -6.15
CA SER A 14 8.21 8.51 -5.03
C SER A 14 9.71 8.57 -5.44
N PHE A 15 10.01 8.34 -6.70
CA PHE A 15 11.40 8.18 -7.18
C PHE A 15 11.93 9.46 -7.82
N LYS A 16 11.15 10.09 -8.69
CA LYS A 16 11.59 11.22 -9.52
C LYS A 16 12.12 12.39 -8.68
N SER A 17 11.45 12.74 -7.59
CA SER A 17 11.85 13.82 -6.68
C SER A 17 13.15 13.50 -5.92
N ARG A 18 13.51 12.23 -5.82
CA ARG A 18 14.73 11.74 -5.18
C ARG A 18 15.87 11.46 -6.18
N GLY A 19 15.65 11.78 -7.47
CA GLY A 19 16.64 11.52 -8.52
C GLY A 19 16.82 10.05 -8.88
N ILE A 20 15.89 9.17 -8.44
CA ILE A 20 15.98 7.73 -8.65
C ILE A 20 15.20 7.35 -9.90
N THR A 21 15.85 6.62 -10.81
CA THR A 21 15.25 6.20 -12.08
C THR A 21 14.74 4.77 -12.05
N SER A 22 15.32 3.91 -11.21
CA SER A 22 14.92 2.50 -11.05
C SER A 22 15.33 1.98 -9.67
N THR A 23 14.52 1.08 -9.11
CA THR A 23 14.85 0.32 -7.88
C THR A 23 15.13 -1.16 -8.19
N VAL A 24 15.17 -1.52 -9.46
CA VAL A 24 15.52 -2.90 -9.88
C VAL A 24 16.99 -3.13 -9.61
N GLY A 25 17.30 -4.02 -8.67
CA GLY A 25 18.67 -4.36 -8.26
C GLY A 25 19.23 -3.57 -7.08
N SER A 26 18.60 -2.47 -6.67
CA SER A 26 18.97 -1.73 -5.44
C SER A 26 17.72 -1.08 -4.85
N GLN A 27 17.14 -1.72 -3.82
CA GLN A 27 15.97 -1.18 -3.09
C GLN A 27 16.42 -0.37 -1.85
N ASP A 28 17.72 -0.18 -1.68
CA ASP A 28 18.28 0.49 -0.50
C ASP A 28 18.11 2.01 -0.54
N GLU A 29 17.89 2.57 -1.74
CA GLU A 29 17.80 4.02 -1.95
C GLU A 29 16.43 4.58 -1.52
N VAL A 30 15.36 3.78 -1.58
CA VAL A 30 14.01 4.17 -1.10
C VAL A 30 13.34 3.00 -0.40
N THR A 31 13.10 3.14 0.88
CA THR A 31 12.43 2.11 1.68
C THR A 31 10.92 2.09 1.42
N ILE A 32 10.27 0.94 1.63
CA ILE A 32 8.80 0.82 1.63
C ILE A 32 8.17 1.86 2.58
N ALA A 33 8.76 2.08 3.75
CA ALA A 33 8.27 3.05 4.73
C ALA A 33 8.26 4.48 4.18
N ALA A 34 9.30 4.87 3.43
CA ALA A 34 9.35 6.20 2.80
C ALA A 34 8.24 6.36 1.74
N ILE A 35 7.96 5.31 0.97
CA ILE A 35 6.91 5.35 -0.05
C ILE A 35 5.51 5.34 0.61
N ILE A 36 5.34 4.64 1.73
CA ILE A 36 4.09 4.69 2.52
C ILE A 36 3.86 6.10 3.06
N LEU A 37 4.92 6.77 3.57
CA LEU A 37 4.84 8.18 3.97
C LEU A 37 4.37 9.07 2.82
N ASP A 38 4.97 8.92 1.63
CA ASP A 38 4.57 9.67 0.43
C ASP A 38 3.10 9.40 0.06
N ALA A 39 2.65 8.15 0.18
CA ALA A 39 1.27 7.77 -0.10
C ALA A 39 0.28 8.44 0.86
N TYR A 40 0.59 8.51 2.15
CA TYR A 40 -0.24 9.22 3.11
C TYR A 40 -0.21 10.74 2.91
N ARG A 41 0.92 11.34 2.55
CA ARG A 41 1.00 12.76 2.19
C ARG A 41 0.19 13.07 0.94
N ALA A 42 0.19 12.17 -0.05
CA ALA A 42 -0.69 12.29 -1.21
C ALA A 42 -2.17 12.18 -0.82
N LEU A 43 -2.53 11.28 0.09
CA LEU A 43 -3.90 11.15 0.60
C LEU A 43 -4.34 12.42 1.34
N GLU A 44 -3.50 12.98 2.21
CA GLU A 44 -3.78 14.26 2.90
C GLU A 44 -4.01 15.41 1.91
N TYR A 45 -3.22 15.47 0.83
CA TYR A 45 -3.40 16.44 -0.24
C TYR A 45 -4.72 16.23 -0.99
N LEU A 46 -5.03 14.99 -1.38
CA LEU A 46 -6.27 14.64 -2.08
C LEU A 46 -7.51 14.91 -1.20
N ALA A 47 -7.42 14.68 0.10
CA ALA A 47 -8.51 14.91 1.05
C ALA A 47 -8.93 16.39 1.16
N GLN A 48 -8.08 17.33 0.72
CA GLN A 48 -8.37 18.75 0.68
C GLN A 48 -8.98 19.20 -0.66
N HIS A 49 -8.99 18.32 -1.67
CA HIS A 49 -9.49 18.68 -3.00
C HIS A 49 -11.04 18.65 -3.03
N PRO A 50 -11.71 19.72 -3.50
CA PRO A 50 -13.17 19.86 -3.40
C PRO A 50 -13.96 18.79 -4.16
N ASN A 51 -13.37 18.18 -5.18
CA ASN A 51 -14.01 17.17 -6.02
C ASN A 51 -13.63 15.73 -5.62
N ILE A 52 -12.91 15.54 -4.51
CA ILE A 52 -12.51 14.21 -4.03
C ILE A 52 -13.26 13.89 -2.73
N ASP A 53 -13.97 12.78 -2.74
CA ASP A 53 -14.52 12.20 -1.51
C ASP A 53 -13.37 11.53 -0.74
N LYS A 54 -12.90 12.19 0.32
CA LYS A 54 -11.77 11.74 1.13
C LYS A 54 -11.98 10.36 1.76
N ASP A 55 -13.24 9.97 1.97
CA ASP A 55 -13.60 8.71 2.59
C ASP A 55 -13.74 7.57 1.56
N LYS A 56 -13.49 7.85 0.28
CA LYS A 56 -13.51 6.90 -0.84
C LYS A 56 -12.19 6.79 -1.60
N VAL A 57 -11.10 7.23 -1.02
CA VAL A 57 -9.78 7.12 -1.63
C VAL A 57 -9.18 5.76 -1.32
N SER A 58 -8.97 4.96 -2.35
CA SER A 58 -8.33 3.64 -2.26
C SER A 58 -6.89 3.69 -2.74
N ILE A 59 -6.04 2.80 -2.21
CA ILE A 59 -4.67 2.64 -2.66
C ILE A 59 -4.51 1.32 -3.42
N THR A 60 -3.85 1.39 -4.57
CA THR A 60 -3.49 0.19 -5.35
C THR A 60 -2.04 0.24 -5.77
N GLY A 61 -1.40 -0.92 -5.85
CA GLY A 61 -0.01 -1.00 -6.25
C GLY A 61 0.42 -2.40 -6.68
N TRP A 62 1.53 -2.47 -7.41
CA TRP A 62 2.09 -3.69 -7.98
C TRP A 62 3.51 -3.89 -7.48
N SER A 63 3.89 -5.14 -7.19
CA SER A 63 5.24 -5.48 -6.71
C SER A 63 5.60 -4.65 -5.47
N LEU A 64 6.66 -3.85 -5.51
CA LEU A 64 7.01 -2.91 -4.43
C LEU A 64 5.83 -2.00 -4.05
N GLY A 65 5.10 -1.46 -5.04
CA GLY A 65 3.87 -0.70 -4.82
C GLY A 65 2.74 -1.54 -4.21
N GLY A 66 2.70 -2.84 -4.49
CA GLY A 66 1.82 -3.79 -3.82
C GLY A 66 2.15 -3.91 -2.33
N GLY A 67 3.43 -3.95 -1.98
CA GLY A 67 3.90 -3.89 -0.60
C GLY A 67 3.50 -2.57 0.09
N VAL A 68 3.65 -1.45 -0.60
CA VAL A 68 3.19 -0.15 -0.10
C VAL A 68 1.68 -0.16 0.14
N SER A 69 0.89 -0.67 -0.81
CA SER A 69 -0.56 -0.78 -0.64
C SER A 69 -0.94 -1.66 0.56
N LEU A 70 -0.32 -2.83 0.71
CA LEU A 70 -0.57 -3.75 1.81
C LEU A 70 -0.20 -3.13 3.17
N PHE A 71 1.05 -2.67 3.31
CA PHE A 71 1.58 -2.21 4.60
C PHE A 71 1.16 -0.78 4.96
N SER A 72 0.58 0.00 4.05
CA SER A 72 -0.13 1.23 4.43
C SER A 72 -1.37 0.96 5.28
N GLY A 73 -1.92 -0.27 5.25
CA GLY A 73 -2.96 -0.73 6.16
C GLY A 73 -2.47 -1.22 7.52
N TRP A 74 -1.16 -1.30 7.75
CA TRP A 74 -0.59 -1.73 9.03
C TRP A 74 -0.62 -0.57 10.03
N MET A 75 -1.42 -0.73 11.09
CA MET A 75 -1.76 0.36 12.03
C MET A 75 -0.56 1.00 12.73
N PRO A 76 0.49 0.28 13.15
CA PRO A 76 1.67 0.92 13.73
C PRO A 76 2.34 1.92 12.78
N VAL A 77 2.48 1.58 11.50
CA VAL A 77 3.06 2.50 10.50
C VAL A 77 2.11 3.66 10.21
N LYS A 78 0.84 3.36 9.97
CA LYS A 78 -0.19 4.38 9.72
C LYS A 78 -0.26 5.40 10.85
N ASN A 79 -0.31 4.96 12.10
CA ASN A 79 -0.44 5.83 13.28
C ASN A 79 0.83 6.65 13.56
N ALA A 80 2.00 6.16 13.15
CA ALA A 80 3.25 6.93 13.21
C ALA A 80 3.30 8.06 12.16
N ILE A 81 2.54 7.95 11.07
CA ILE A 81 2.52 8.93 9.98
C ILE A 81 1.37 9.92 10.16
N THR A 82 0.14 9.44 10.34
CA THR A 82 -1.06 10.27 10.43
C THR A 82 -2.19 9.55 11.18
N THR A 83 -2.99 10.36 11.91
CA THR A 83 -4.24 9.90 12.52
C THR A 83 -5.47 10.48 11.82
N ASN A 84 -5.29 11.40 10.87
CA ASN A 84 -6.35 12.24 10.32
C ASN A 84 -7.02 11.65 9.08
N VAL A 85 -6.30 10.80 8.34
CA VAL A 85 -6.79 10.21 7.09
C VAL A 85 -6.52 8.71 7.06
N SER A 86 -7.34 7.99 6.30
CA SER A 86 -7.17 6.56 6.07
C SER A 86 -7.60 6.21 4.65
N PHE A 87 -6.97 5.22 4.06
CA PHE A 87 -7.45 4.67 2.80
C PHE A 87 -8.74 3.88 3.01
N ALA A 88 -9.69 4.02 2.11
CA ALA A 88 -10.97 3.31 2.13
C ALA A 88 -10.82 1.82 1.78
N SER A 89 -9.82 1.47 0.99
CA SER A 89 -9.44 0.08 0.70
C SER A 89 -8.02 -0.02 0.16
N HIS A 90 -7.47 -1.22 0.21
CA HIS A 90 -6.11 -1.54 -0.21
C HIS A 90 -6.15 -2.68 -1.23
N LEU A 91 -5.58 -2.47 -2.41
CA LEU A 91 -5.48 -3.49 -3.44
C LEU A 91 -4.01 -3.71 -3.81
N ALA A 92 -3.47 -4.84 -3.37
CA ALA A 92 -2.07 -5.20 -3.50
C ALA A 92 -1.89 -6.32 -4.53
N PHE A 93 -1.27 -6.00 -5.66
CA PHE A 93 -0.91 -6.99 -6.67
C PHE A 93 0.50 -7.51 -6.42
N TYR A 94 0.62 -8.83 -6.28
CA TYR A 94 1.86 -9.57 -6.01
C TYR A 94 2.84 -8.82 -5.08
N PRO A 95 2.37 -8.45 -3.85
CA PRO A 95 3.18 -7.70 -2.92
C PRO A 95 4.32 -8.55 -2.36
N PRO A 96 5.49 -7.97 -2.05
CA PRO A 96 6.51 -8.65 -1.28
C PRO A 96 6.09 -8.73 0.19
N CYS A 97 5.58 -9.88 0.63
CA CYS A 97 5.14 -10.10 2.01
C CYS A 97 6.27 -10.61 2.92
N PHE A 98 7.48 -10.05 2.79
CA PHE A 98 8.65 -10.49 3.56
C PHE A 98 8.69 -9.93 4.98
N ILE A 99 7.91 -8.89 5.26
CA ILE A 99 7.78 -8.32 6.60
C ILE A 99 6.85 -9.23 7.40
N ASP A 100 7.36 -9.79 8.51
CA ASP A 100 6.59 -10.58 9.47
C ASP A 100 6.47 -9.78 10.78
N PRO A 101 5.46 -8.90 10.89
CA PRO A 101 5.34 -8.01 12.04
C PRO A 101 4.89 -8.79 13.28
N GLU A 102 5.48 -8.48 14.43
CA GLU A 102 5.01 -9.01 15.72
C GLU A 102 3.62 -8.46 16.07
N ASN A 103 3.40 -7.17 15.81
CA ASN A 103 2.09 -6.55 15.92
C ASN A 103 1.32 -6.77 14.62
N LEU A 104 0.24 -7.54 14.67
CA LEU A 104 -0.61 -7.90 13.54
C LEU A 104 -1.86 -7.01 13.44
N GLU A 105 -1.82 -5.80 13.99
CA GLU A 105 -2.91 -4.84 13.91
C GLU A 105 -2.94 -4.17 12.55
N PHE A 106 -3.92 -4.52 11.73
CA PHE A 106 -4.20 -3.93 10.45
C PHE A 106 -5.51 -3.15 10.47
N THR A 107 -5.67 -2.25 9.51
CA THR A 107 -6.90 -1.47 9.31
C THR A 107 -8.13 -2.37 9.16
N GLN A 108 -9.30 -1.86 9.55
CA GLN A 108 -10.58 -2.52 9.28
C GLN A 108 -11.06 -2.32 7.83
N ALA A 109 -10.43 -1.42 7.07
CA ALA A 109 -10.70 -1.25 5.65
C ALA A 109 -10.33 -2.52 4.87
N PRO A 110 -11.08 -2.87 3.81
CA PRO A 110 -10.79 -4.06 3.02
C PRO A 110 -9.36 -4.07 2.46
N ILE A 111 -8.65 -5.17 2.65
CA ILE A 111 -7.34 -5.42 2.04
C ILE A 111 -7.47 -6.63 1.12
N HIS A 112 -7.22 -6.43 -0.17
CA HIS A 112 -7.20 -7.49 -1.18
C HIS A 112 -5.78 -7.72 -1.67
N ILE A 113 -5.35 -8.98 -1.63
CA ILE A 113 -4.05 -9.43 -2.17
C ILE A 113 -4.31 -10.34 -3.34
N LEU A 114 -3.78 -9.97 -4.51
CA LEU A 114 -3.80 -10.79 -5.71
C LEU A 114 -2.37 -11.19 -6.06
N ILE A 115 -2.10 -12.49 -6.07
CA ILE A 115 -0.77 -13.04 -6.28
C ILE A 115 -0.86 -14.38 -7.01
N GLY A 116 0.05 -14.63 -7.93
CA GLY A 116 0.13 -15.90 -8.65
C GLY A 116 0.70 -17.00 -7.77
N GLU A 117 0.08 -18.20 -7.80
CA GLU A 117 0.56 -19.36 -7.02
C GLU A 117 1.97 -19.79 -7.41
N LYS A 118 2.35 -19.55 -8.67
CA LYS A 118 3.67 -19.91 -9.23
C LYS A 118 4.62 -18.72 -9.32
N ASP A 119 4.30 -17.61 -8.67
CA ASP A 119 5.19 -16.46 -8.63
C ASP A 119 6.44 -16.81 -7.82
N ASN A 120 7.59 -16.79 -8.48
CA ASN A 120 8.88 -17.11 -7.87
C ASN A 120 9.70 -15.85 -7.51
N TRP A 121 9.20 -14.67 -7.88
CA TRP A 121 9.81 -13.38 -7.53
C TRP A 121 9.20 -12.82 -6.23
N THR A 122 7.88 -12.83 -6.14
CA THR A 122 7.12 -12.50 -4.93
C THR A 122 6.26 -13.71 -4.54
N PRO A 123 6.82 -14.70 -3.83
CA PRO A 123 6.11 -15.95 -3.55
C PRO A 123 4.83 -15.74 -2.74
N ALA A 124 3.78 -16.51 -3.06
CA ALA A 124 2.48 -16.42 -2.42
C ALA A 124 2.49 -16.89 -0.95
N THR A 125 3.39 -17.80 -0.57
CA THR A 125 3.44 -18.41 0.75
C THR A 125 3.59 -17.40 1.91
N PRO A 126 4.51 -16.41 1.86
CA PRO A 126 4.59 -15.39 2.91
C PRO A 126 3.29 -14.59 3.07
N CYS A 127 2.63 -14.21 1.97
CA CYS A 127 1.35 -13.50 2.01
C CYS A 127 0.24 -14.35 2.62
N SER A 128 0.18 -15.64 2.25
CA SER A 128 -0.76 -16.61 2.85
C SER A 128 -0.54 -16.77 4.35
N ASN A 129 0.71 -16.81 4.80
CA ASN A 129 1.03 -16.91 6.22
C ASN A 129 0.63 -15.64 6.98
N LEU A 130 0.91 -14.46 6.44
CA LEU A 130 0.50 -13.19 7.02
C LEU A 130 -1.02 -13.12 7.18
N THR A 131 -1.78 -13.43 6.13
CA THR A 131 -3.26 -13.40 6.18
C THR A 131 -3.85 -14.40 7.16
N LYS A 132 -3.25 -15.60 7.29
CA LYS A 132 -3.69 -16.57 8.30
C LYS A 132 -3.44 -16.10 9.73
N LYS A 133 -2.31 -15.42 9.97
CA LYS A 133 -1.97 -14.85 11.29
C LYS A 133 -2.92 -13.72 11.67
N THR A 134 -3.24 -12.81 10.74
CA THR A 134 -4.13 -11.68 10.99
C THR A 134 -5.57 -12.11 11.26
N ARG A 135 -6.09 -13.11 10.52
CA ARG A 135 -7.45 -13.64 10.72
C ARG A 135 -7.66 -14.36 12.06
N LYS A 136 -6.60 -14.91 12.67
CA LYS A 136 -6.70 -15.58 13.98
C LYS A 136 -6.81 -14.63 15.15
N LYS A 137 -6.51 -13.35 14.96
CA LYS A 137 -6.56 -12.31 16.01
C LYS A 137 -7.79 -11.40 15.91
N SER A 138 -8.59 -11.54 14.84
CA SER A 138 -9.90 -10.90 14.66
C SER A 138 -10.99 -11.78 15.22
#